data_23d72851aefc76c2a963228a7853ca1d
#
_entry.id   23d72851aefc76c2a963228a7853ca1d
#
_cell.length_a   1.000
_cell.length_b   1.000
_cell.length_c   1.000
_cell.angle_alpha   90.00
_cell.angle_beta   90.00
_cell.angle_gamma   90.00
#
_symmetry.space_group_name_H-M   'P 1'
#
loop_
_entity.id
_entity.type
_entity.pdbx_description
1 polymer ?
#
loop_
_entity_poly.entity_id
_entity_poly.type
_entity_poly.pdbx_seq_one_letter_code
_entity_poly.pdbx_strand_id
1 'polypeptide(L)'
;YTYRANVAEGIMLVRFGQSVVDAMPQREYDAQDDAWRELDEDTRAIWAAEHDARVALTLAAACFAAGTCITRCYVQIAAPDSEQGERVVTTYFFGRAAYLADCVSVAKDLESMDMDDMPCKRVLEAYESTAPETIEPAEVHARPRDDHRTLPPALRDLLLADTADELEVMEEDDDPYVARVVELREQAKVDRTGAFEGFSRLVEE
;
A
#
# COMPACT_ATOMS: atom_id res chain seq x y z
N TYR A 1 12.98 -5.73 1.68
CA TYR A 1 12.79 -4.29 1.46
C TYR A 1 13.05 -3.49 2.73
N THR A 2 13.44 -2.25 2.57
CA THR A 2 13.59 -1.27 3.65
C THR A 2 12.74 -0.05 3.35
N TYR A 3 12.33 0.70 4.37
CA TYR A 3 11.57 1.92 4.15
C TYR A 3 11.96 3.03 5.13
N ARG A 4 11.72 4.27 4.71
CA ARG A 4 11.78 5.47 5.55
C ARG A 4 10.57 6.34 5.25
N ALA A 5 10.02 6.98 6.26
CA ALA A 5 8.86 7.83 6.10
C ALA A 5 9.05 9.16 6.84
N ASN A 6 8.67 10.24 6.18
CA ASN A 6 8.43 11.54 6.80
C ASN A 6 6.93 11.84 6.70
N VAL A 7 6.20 11.48 7.74
CA VAL A 7 4.73 11.61 7.79
C VAL A 7 4.30 13.08 7.79
N ALA A 8 5.11 13.97 8.38
CA ALA A 8 4.81 15.41 8.43
C ALA A 8 4.84 16.03 7.03
N GLU A 9 5.76 15.58 6.18
CA GLU A 9 5.86 16.03 4.79
C GLU A 9 5.05 15.16 3.83
N GLY A 10 4.48 14.06 4.28
CA GLY A 10 3.72 13.13 3.47
C GLY A 10 4.58 12.35 2.46
N ILE A 11 5.84 12.05 2.81
CA ILE A 11 6.79 11.38 1.93
C ILE A 11 7.12 9.98 2.48
N MET A 12 7.20 9.00 1.58
CA MET A 12 7.70 7.67 1.87
C MET A 12 8.74 7.25 0.83
N LEU A 13 9.83 6.66 1.29
CA LEU A 13 10.86 6.04 0.46
C LEU A 13 10.90 4.56 0.80
N VAL A 14 10.76 3.72 -0.21
CA VAL A 14 10.92 2.27 -0.10
C VAL A 14 12.05 1.83 -1.01
N ARG A 15 12.88 0.89 -0.54
CA ARG A 15 13.95 0.28 -1.33
C ARG A 15 13.82 -1.23 -1.27
N PHE A 16 13.99 -1.89 -2.43
CA PHE A 16 14.04 -3.35 -2.52
C PHE A 16 15.17 -3.80 -3.46
N GLY A 17 15.57 -5.05 -3.30
CA GLY A 17 16.63 -5.64 -4.12
C GLY A 17 16.15 -5.96 -5.53
N GLN A 18 16.96 -5.67 -6.53
CA GLN A 18 16.73 -6.04 -7.93
C GLN A 18 16.63 -7.56 -8.06
N SER A 19 15.69 -8.03 -8.87
CA SER A 19 15.56 -9.45 -9.20
C SER A 19 16.76 -9.94 -9.99
N VAL A 20 17.25 -11.11 -9.62
CA VAL A 20 18.33 -11.77 -10.36
C VAL A 20 17.74 -12.69 -11.43
N VAL A 21 18.33 -12.67 -12.63
CA VAL A 21 17.87 -13.47 -13.78
C VAL A 21 17.82 -14.98 -13.46
N ASP A 22 18.78 -15.44 -12.66
CA ASP A 22 18.84 -16.85 -12.26
C ASP A 22 17.70 -17.30 -11.33
N ALA A 23 17.03 -16.36 -10.67
CA ALA A 23 15.85 -16.65 -9.86
C ALA A 23 14.56 -16.72 -10.70
N MET A 24 14.59 -16.29 -11.94
CA MET A 24 13.46 -16.39 -12.85
C MET A 24 13.25 -17.86 -13.29
N PRO A 25 11.99 -18.25 -13.61
CA PRO A 25 11.70 -19.58 -14.13
C PRO A 25 12.61 -19.93 -15.30
N GLN A 26 13.10 -21.15 -15.34
CA GLN A 26 13.92 -21.65 -16.45
C GLN A 26 13.08 -22.21 -17.58
N ARG A 27 11.81 -22.48 -17.33
CA ARG A 27 10.87 -23.10 -18.27
C ARG A 27 9.51 -22.46 -18.14
N GLU A 28 8.82 -22.36 -19.26
CA GLU A 28 7.41 -22.04 -19.32
C GLU A 28 6.61 -23.21 -19.90
N TYR A 29 5.35 -23.29 -19.55
CA TYR A 29 4.45 -24.28 -20.12
C TYR A 29 3.72 -23.68 -21.33
N ASP A 30 3.95 -24.24 -22.51
CA ASP A 30 3.23 -23.88 -23.71
C ASP A 30 1.93 -24.72 -23.82
N ALA A 31 0.80 -24.07 -23.58
CA ALA A 31 -0.50 -24.72 -23.62
C ALA A 31 -0.94 -25.13 -25.04
N GLN A 32 -0.35 -24.57 -26.10
CA GLN A 32 -0.67 -24.92 -27.47
C GLN A 32 0.00 -26.24 -27.88
N ASP A 33 1.24 -26.41 -27.46
CA ASP A 33 2.03 -27.61 -27.78
C ASP A 33 1.97 -28.66 -26.67
N ASP A 34 1.30 -28.37 -25.54
CA ASP A 34 1.23 -29.23 -24.35
C ASP A 34 2.64 -29.65 -23.86
N ALA A 35 3.57 -28.70 -23.84
CA ALA A 35 4.97 -28.98 -23.59
C ALA A 35 5.64 -27.87 -22.75
N TRP A 36 6.68 -28.28 -21.99
CA TRP A 36 7.56 -27.33 -21.32
C TRP A 36 8.66 -26.88 -22.29
N ARG A 37 8.80 -25.56 -22.46
CA ARG A 37 9.88 -24.93 -23.23
C ARG A 37 10.90 -24.33 -22.29
N GLU A 38 12.18 -24.43 -22.64
CA GLU A 38 13.24 -23.71 -21.93
C GLU A 38 13.26 -22.26 -22.36
N LEU A 39 13.34 -21.37 -21.37
CA LEU A 39 13.46 -19.93 -21.59
C LEU A 39 14.94 -19.57 -21.74
N ASP A 40 15.24 -18.76 -22.74
CA ASP A 40 16.58 -18.18 -22.91
C ASP A 40 16.87 -17.10 -21.84
N GLU A 41 18.13 -16.69 -21.77
CA GLU A 41 18.57 -15.70 -20.78
C GLU A 41 17.96 -14.33 -21.04
N ASP A 42 17.76 -13.95 -22.29
CA ASP A 42 17.18 -12.65 -22.67
C ASP A 42 15.71 -12.57 -22.22
N THR A 43 14.93 -13.60 -22.46
CA THR A 43 13.54 -13.70 -22.00
C THR A 43 13.47 -13.66 -20.46
N ARG A 44 14.34 -14.38 -19.77
CA ARG A 44 14.40 -14.32 -18.30
C ARG A 44 14.80 -12.94 -17.77
N ALA A 45 15.67 -12.21 -18.47
CA ALA A 45 16.03 -10.84 -18.14
C ALA A 45 14.85 -9.88 -18.31
N ILE A 46 14.04 -10.06 -19.37
CA ILE A 46 12.79 -9.34 -19.60
C ILE A 46 11.83 -9.59 -18.43
N TRP A 47 11.65 -10.84 -18.05
CA TRP A 47 10.77 -11.20 -16.93
C TRP A 47 11.25 -10.64 -15.58
N ALA A 48 12.55 -10.65 -15.33
CA ALA A 48 13.11 -10.03 -14.13
C ALA A 48 12.82 -8.52 -14.07
N ALA A 49 12.97 -7.82 -15.18
CA ALA A 49 12.68 -6.39 -15.26
C ALA A 49 11.19 -6.08 -15.09
N GLU A 50 10.30 -6.87 -15.68
CA GLU A 50 8.86 -6.74 -15.51
C GLU A 50 8.43 -7.09 -14.08
N HIS A 51 9.01 -8.13 -13.48
CA HIS A 51 8.77 -8.47 -12.09
C HIS A 51 9.16 -7.32 -11.15
N ASP A 52 10.32 -6.71 -11.35
CA ASP A 52 10.75 -5.54 -10.55
C ASP A 52 9.77 -4.37 -10.70
N ALA A 53 9.27 -4.12 -11.92
CA ALA A 53 8.26 -3.10 -12.16
C ALA A 53 6.94 -3.40 -11.44
N ARG A 54 6.48 -4.65 -11.44
CA ARG A 54 5.29 -5.11 -10.70
C ARG A 54 5.45 -4.93 -9.19
N VAL A 55 6.62 -5.30 -8.67
CA VAL A 55 6.94 -5.08 -7.24
C VAL A 55 6.94 -3.60 -6.91
N ALA A 56 7.52 -2.75 -7.76
CA ALA A 56 7.54 -1.29 -7.55
C ALA A 56 6.12 -0.70 -7.48
N LEU A 57 5.23 -1.08 -8.40
CA LEU A 57 3.82 -0.67 -8.37
C LEU A 57 3.10 -1.14 -7.11
N THR A 58 3.32 -2.39 -6.72
CA THR A 58 2.72 -2.97 -5.52
C THR A 58 3.19 -2.27 -4.25
N LEU A 59 4.49 -1.96 -4.16
CA LEU A 59 5.04 -1.23 -3.01
C LEU A 59 4.52 0.21 -2.96
N ALA A 60 4.37 0.88 -4.09
CA ALA A 60 3.73 2.21 -4.14
C ALA A 60 2.28 2.15 -3.65
N ALA A 61 1.51 1.14 -4.08
CA ALA A 61 0.15 0.90 -3.56
C ALA A 61 0.14 0.72 -2.05
N ALA A 62 1.03 -0.13 -1.53
CA ALA A 62 1.15 -0.39 -0.09
C ALA A 62 1.52 0.88 0.70
N CYS A 63 2.43 1.71 0.18
CA CYS A 63 2.79 2.99 0.78
C CYS A 63 1.58 3.93 0.88
N PHE A 64 0.79 4.05 -0.17
CA PHE A 64 -0.40 4.88 -0.17
C PHE A 64 -1.53 4.31 0.68
N ALA A 65 -1.62 2.99 0.80
CA ALA A 65 -2.57 2.32 1.70
C ALA A 65 -2.20 2.47 3.18
N ALA A 66 -0.91 2.60 3.49
CA ALA A 66 -0.43 2.75 4.88
C ALA A 66 -0.96 4.02 5.58
N GLY A 67 -1.31 5.06 4.82
CA GLY A 67 -1.92 6.25 5.39
C GLY A 67 -2.31 7.29 4.35
N THR A 68 -3.40 7.99 4.58
CA THR A 68 -3.89 9.07 3.71
C THR A 68 -2.96 10.29 3.71
N CYS A 69 -2.13 10.44 4.75
CA CYS A 69 -1.13 11.50 4.84
C CYS A 69 0.05 11.30 3.88
N ILE A 70 0.33 10.09 3.42
CA ILE A 70 1.38 9.83 2.44
C ILE A 70 0.87 10.23 1.06
N THR A 71 1.43 11.30 0.52
CA THR A 71 1.06 11.87 -0.80
C THR A 71 2.12 11.68 -1.85
N ARG A 72 3.36 11.37 -1.44
CA ARG A 72 4.53 11.17 -2.30
C ARG A 72 5.25 9.89 -1.91
N CYS A 73 5.58 9.06 -2.88
CA CYS A 73 6.31 7.83 -2.67
C CYS A 73 7.48 7.72 -3.64
N TYR A 74 8.66 7.39 -3.11
CA TYR A 74 9.82 7.01 -3.89
C TYR A 74 10.03 5.51 -3.74
N VAL A 75 10.15 4.80 -4.84
CA VAL A 75 10.49 3.37 -4.87
C VAL A 75 11.83 3.19 -5.55
N GLN A 76 12.80 2.65 -4.82
CA GLN A 76 14.15 2.41 -5.30
C GLN A 76 14.39 0.93 -5.52
N ILE A 77 14.96 0.59 -6.67
CA ILE A 77 15.51 -0.72 -6.97
C ILE A 77 17.02 -0.65 -6.73
N ALA A 78 17.56 -1.56 -5.93
CA ALA A 78 18.97 -1.62 -5.60
C ALA A 78 19.58 -2.94 -6.03
N ALA A 79 20.74 -2.88 -6.69
CA ALA A 79 21.54 -4.05 -6.99
C ALA A 79 22.68 -4.21 -5.97
N PRO A 80 23.16 -5.44 -5.73
CA PRO A 80 24.35 -5.68 -4.94
C PRO A 80 25.56 -4.94 -5.56
N ASP A 81 26.34 -4.29 -4.71
CA ASP A 81 27.57 -3.62 -5.09
C ASP A 81 28.72 -4.09 -4.21
N SER A 82 29.84 -4.47 -4.82
CA SER A 82 30.99 -5.03 -4.11
C SER A 82 31.73 -4.03 -3.22
N GLU A 83 31.61 -2.73 -3.51
CA GLU A 83 32.32 -1.68 -2.77
C GLU A 83 31.42 -0.99 -1.73
N GLN A 84 30.13 -0.82 -2.04
CA GLN A 84 29.18 -0.05 -1.22
C GLN A 84 28.08 -0.89 -0.60
N GLY A 85 28.09 -2.22 -0.83
CA GLY A 85 27.05 -3.14 -0.36
C GLY A 85 25.80 -3.14 -1.25
N GLU A 86 25.24 -1.97 -1.57
CA GLU A 86 24.09 -1.82 -2.47
C GLU A 86 24.21 -0.53 -3.27
N ARG A 87 23.88 -0.61 -4.56
CA ARG A 87 23.80 0.54 -5.46
C ARG A 87 22.37 0.67 -5.98
N VAL A 88 21.78 1.87 -5.87
CA VAL A 88 20.48 2.16 -6.48
C VAL A 88 20.63 2.16 -8.01
N VAL A 89 19.85 1.33 -8.67
CA VAL A 89 19.81 1.18 -10.14
C VAL A 89 18.78 2.11 -10.73
N THR A 90 17.58 2.12 -10.16
CA THR A 90 16.45 2.91 -10.64
C THR A 90 15.66 3.46 -9.46
N THR A 91 15.11 4.64 -9.64
CA THR A 91 14.17 5.26 -8.69
C THR A 91 12.93 5.70 -9.45
N TYR A 92 11.77 5.35 -8.91
CA TYR A 92 10.47 5.84 -9.38
C TYR A 92 9.88 6.80 -8.36
N PHE A 93 9.28 7.88 -8.85
CA PHE A 93 8.55 8.84 -8.03
C PHE A 93 7.07 8.80 -8.35
N PHE A 94 6.24 8.57 -7.34
CA PHE A 94 4.79 8.58 -7.45
C PHE A 94 4.19 9.68 -6.59
N GLY A 95 3.42 10.59 -7.22
CA GLY A 95 2.42 11.38 -6.52
C GLY A 95 1.14 10.54 -6.39
N ARG A 96 0.48 10.56 -5.22
CA ARG A 96 -0.74 9.78 -4.98
C ARG A 96 -1.80 9.95 -6.08
N ALA A 97 -2.06 11.18 -6.50
CA ALA A 97 -3.09 11.47 -7.51
C ALA A 97 -2.73 10.87 -8.88
N ALA A 98 -1.47 11.03 -9.32
CA ALA A 98 -0.99 10.45 -10.59
C ALA A 98 -1.00 8.91 -10.52
N TYR A 99 -0.54 8.33 -9.41
CA TYR A 99 -0.60 6.88 -9.23
C TYR A 99 -2.02 6.33 -9.33
N LEU A 100 -2.99 6.99 -8.70
CA LEU A 100 -4.39 6.55 -8.75
C LEU A 100 -5.00 6.70 -10.16
N ALA A 101 -4.58 7.71 -10.92
CA ALA A 101 -5.07 7.92 -12.28
C ALA A 101 -4.47 6.91 -13.28
N ASP A 102 -3.15 6.67 -13.20
CA ASP A 102 -2.41 6.03 -14.27
C ASP A 102 -1.98 4.59 -13.95
N CYS A 103 -1.68 4.31 -12.66
CA CYS A 103 -1.05 3.05 -12.28
C CYS A 103 -2.00 2.05 -11.60
N VAL A 104 -3.15 2.48 -11.04
CA VAL A 104 -4.04 1.58 -10.28
C VAL A 104 -4.63 0.48 -11.15
N SER A 105 -5.00 0.78 -12.40
CA SER A 105 -5.52 -0.24 -13.32
C SER A 105 -4.48 -1.32 -13.59
N VAL A 106 -3.26 -0.90 -13.90
CA VAL A 106 -2.13 -1.80 -14.16
C VAL A 106 -1.84 -2.66 -12.92
N ALA A 107 -1.81 -2.06 -11.73
CA ALA A 107 -1.57 -2.79 -10.49
C ALA A 107 -2.68 -3.81 -10.16
N LYS A 108 -3.93 -3.55 -10.56
CA LYS A 108 -5.05 -4.49 -10.34
C LYS A 108 -5.03 -5.70 -11.27
N ASP A 109 -4.56 -5.50 -12.49
CA ASP A 109 -4.64 -6.51 -13.55
C ASP A 109 -3.34 -7.34 -13.67
N LEU A 110 -2.46 -7.28 -12.66
CA LEU A 110 -1.13 -7.91 -12.68
C LEU A 110 -1.17 -9.42 -13.00
N GLU A 111 -2.19 -10.13 -12.51
CA GLU A 111 -2.30 -11.58 -12.71
C GLU A 111 -2.64 -11.97 -14.16
N SER A 112 -3.30 -11.07 -14.88
CA SER A 112 -3.74 -11.30 -16.26
C SER A 112 -2.79 -10.76 -17.32
N MET A 113 -1.73 -10.05 -16.90
CA MET A 113 -0.78 -9.44 -17.83
C MET A 113 0.30 -10.41 -18.25
N ASP A 114 0.57 -10.43 -19.56
CA ASP A 114 1.69 -11.17 -20.12
C ASP A 114 3.03 -10.53 -19.66
N MET A 115 3.96 -11.37 -19.25
CA MET A 115 5.30 -10.94 -18.84
C MET A 115 6.13 -10.41 -20.02
N ASP A 116 5.93 -10.96 -21.20
CA ASP A 116 6.70 -10.59 -22.42
C ASP A 116 6.32 -9.20 -22.94
N ASP A 117 5.10 -8.74 -22.68
CA ASP A 117 4.63 -7.41 -23.07
C ASP A 117 5.22 -6.26 -22.24
N MET A 118 5.80 -6.56 -21.09
CA MET A 118 6.38 -5.60 -20.14
C MET A 118 5.46 -4.39 -19.84
N PRO A 119 4.17 -4.61 -19.54
CA PRO A 119 3.21 -3.53 -19.40
C PRO A 119 3.55 -2.60 -18.22
N CYS A 120 4.01 -3.17 -17.11
CA CYS A 120 4.34 -2.39 -15.91
C CYS A 120 5.62 -1.57 -16.12
N LYS A 121 6.63 -2.15 -16.74
CA LYS A 121 7.87 -1.42 -17.06
C LYS A 121 7.62 -0.22 -17.96
N ARG A 122 6.81 -0.38 -19.03
CA ARG A 122 6.45 0.72 -19.94
C ARG A 122 5.72 1.85 -19.23
N VAL A 123 4.80 1.52 -18.31
CA VAL A 123 4.10 2.54 -17.52
C VAL A 123 5.08 3.27 -16.61
N LEU A 124 6.03 2.55 -16.00
CA LEU A 124 6.96 3.13 -15.03
C LEU A 124 8.06 4.00 -15.65
N GLU A 125 8.36 3.87 -16.94
CA GLU A 125 9.34 4.73 -17.63
C GLU A 125 9.01 6.23 -17.47
N ALA A 126 7.72 6.58 -17.42
CA ALA A 126 7.28 7.97 -17.20
C ALA A 126 7.47 8.46 -15.76
N TYR A 127 7.73 7.55 -14.81
CA TYR A 127 7.87 7.84 -13.38
C TYR A 127 9.32 7.77 -12.90
N GLU A 128 10.27 7.53 -13.79
CA GLU A 128 11.69 7.55 -13.43
C GLU A 128 12.11 8.92 -12.90
N SER A 129 12.83 8.93 -11.80
CA SER A 129 13.22 10.15 -11.10
C SER A 129 14.50 9.93 -10.29
N THR A 130 15.01 11.03 -9.73
CA THR A 130 16.04 11.00 -8.70
C THR A 130 15.39 11.21 -7.33
N ALA A 131 15.67 10.29 -6.40
CA ALA A 131 15.24 10.50 -5.03
C ALA A 131 16.10 11.56 -4.34
N PRO A 132 15.55 12.26 -3.33
CA PRO A 132 16.36 13.03 -2.42
C PRO A 132 17.37 12.09 -1.71
N GLU A 133 18.59 12.57 -1.47
CA GLU A 133 19.66 11.79 -0.84
C GLU A 133 19.25 11.26 0.53
N THR A 134 18.49 12.05 1.28
CA THR A 134 17.97 11.67 2.60
C THR A 134 16.52 12.09 2.74
N ILE A 135 15.72 11.21 3.36
CA ILE A 135 14.44 11.56 3.94
C ILE A 135 14.66 11.50 5.45
N GLU A 136 14.72 12.68 6.05
CA GLU A 136 14.79 12.78 7.51
C GLU A 136 13.47 12.24 8.08
N PRO A 137 13.50 11.18 8.92
CA PRO A 137 12.30 10.73 9.57
C PRO A 137 11.80 11.89 10.44
N ALA A 138 10.60 12.40 10.17
CA ALA A 138 9.98 13.30 11.12
C ALA A 138 9.73 12.48 12.38
N GLU A 139 10.21 12.95 13.51
CA GLU A 139 9.70 12.47 14.78
C GLU A 139 8.20 12.72 14.77
N VAL A 140 7.45 11.65 14.68
CA VAL A 140 6.02 11.69 14.95
C VAL A 140 5.94 11.92 16.45
N HIS A 141 5.94 13.17 16.86
CA HIS A 141 5.50 13.50 18.19
C HIS A 141 4.08 12.94 18.27
N ALA A 142 3.93 11.85 19.01
CA ALA A 142 2.62 11.39 19.41
C ALA A 142 1.94 12.63 20.00
N ARG A 143 0.98 13.19 19.24
CA ARG A 143 0.21 14.32 19.75
C ARG A 143 -0.38 13.85 21.06
N PRO A 144 -0.32 14.68 22.12
CA PRO A 144 -0.99 14.33 23.34
C PRO A 144 -2.42 13.90 23.01
N ARG A 145 -2.89 12.82 23.63
CA ARG A 145 -4.26 12.31 23.45
C ARG A 145 -5.35 13.37 23.62
N ASP A 146 -5.00 14.48 24.26
CA ASP A 146 -5.87 15.63 24.49
C ASP A 146 -6.06 16.56 23.27
N ASP A 147 -5.27 16.36 22.18
CA ASP A 147 -5.54 17.06 20.93
C ASP A 147 -6.76 16.43 20.23
N HIS A 148 -7.94 16.65 20.84
CA HIS A 148 -9.24 16.29 20.31
C HIS A 148 -9.52 17.10 19.04
N ARG A 149 -8.79 16.88 17.99
CA ARG A 149 -9.24 17.26 16.65
C ARG A 149 -10.45 16.41 16.33
N THR A 150 -11.58 16.87 16.85
CA THR A 150 -12.87 16.38 16.41
C THR A 150 -12.93 16.46 14.91
N LEU A 151 -13.33 15.38 14.23
CA LEU A 151 -13.81 15.45 12.86
C LEU A 151 -14.70 16.70 12.73
N PRO A 152 -14.59 17.45 11.63
CA PRO A 152 -15.51 18.55 11.38
C PRO A 152 -16.93 18.09 11.74
N PRO A 153 -17.71 18.91 12.45
CA PRO A 153 -19.04 18.49 12.92
C PRO A 153 -19.90 17.88 11.81
N ALA A 154 -19.85 18.44 10.61
CA ALA A 154 -20.58 17.95 9.44
C ALA A 154 -20.16 16.52 9.03
N LEU A 155 -18.86 16.17 9.12
CA LEU A 155 -18.38 14.81 8.82
C LEU A 155 -18.74 13.82 9.92
N ARG A 156 -18.72 14.29 11.17
CA ARG A 156 -19.16 13.48 12.31
C ARG A 156 -20.64 13.16 12.23
N ASP A 157 -21.44 14.17 11.91
CA ASP A 157 -22.91 14.03 11.85
C ASP A 157 -23.32 13.14 10.66
N LEU A 158 -22.57 13.20 9.53
CA LEU A 158 -22.76 12.32 8.39
C LEU A 158 -22.45 10.84 8.75
N LEU A 159 -21.30 10.59 9.40
CA LEU A 159 -20.90 9.25 9.82
C LEU A 159 -21.85 8.67 10.89
N LEU A 160 -22.43 9.52 11.72
CA LEU A 160 -23.42 9.10 12.73
C LEU A 160 -24.81 8.87 12.13
N ALA A 161 -25.16 9.59 11.05
CA ALA A 161 -26.45 9.40 10.37
C ALA A 161 -26.48 8.07 9.61
N ASP A 162 -25.44 7.73 8.84
CA ASP A 162 -25.38 6.47 8.09
C ASP A 162 -25.42 5.22 8.99
N THR A 163 -24.86 5.30 10.20
CA THR A 163 -24.90 4.19 11.15
C THR A 163 -26.18 4.17 12.01
N ALA A 164 -26.94 5.27 12.08
CA ALA A 164 -28.14 5.34 12.87
C ALA A 164 -29.24 4.43 12.32
N ASP A 165 -29.48 4.49 11.00
CA ASP A 165 -30.54 3.73 10.35
C ASP A 165 -30.25 2.21 10.36
N GLU A 166 -28.97 1.83 10.21
CA GLU A 166 -28.55 0.42 10.27
C GLU A 166 -28.68 -0.16 11.70
N LEU A 167 -28.41 0.66 12.74
CA LEU A 167 -28.49 0.22 14.14
C LEU A 167 -29.92 0.21 14.67
N GLU A 168 -30.83 1.06 14.19
CA GLU A 168 -32.26 0.97 14.54
C GLU A 168 -32.87 -0.38 14.07
N VAL A 169 -32.41 -0.91 12.92
CA VAL A 169 -32.84 -2.24 12.45
C VAL A 169 -32.26 -3.37 13.33
N MET A 170 -31.09 -3.15 13.95
CA MET A 170 -30.44 -4.14 14.82
C MET A 170 -30.93 -4.10 16.26
N GLU A 171 -31.53 -3.01 16.72
CA GLU A 171 -32.10 -2.91 18.09
C GLU A 171 -33.30 -3.87 18.36
N GLU A 172 -33.87 -4.44 17.28
CA GLU A 172 -34.90 -5.46 17.39
C GLU A 172 -34.36 -6.89 17.60
N ASP A 173 -33.03 -7.05 17.60
CA ASP A 173 -32.39 -8.36 17.75
C ASP A 173 -31.92 -8.54 19.22
N ASP A 174 -32.37 -9.62 19.89
CA ASP A 174 -31.95 -10.00 21.24
C ASP A 174 -30.49 -10.49 21.33
N ASP A 175 -29.63 -10.20 20.33
CA ASP A 175 -28.25 -10.59 20.31
C ASP A 175 -27.43 -9.74 21.31
N PRO A 176 -26.77 -10.36 22.29
CA PRO A 176 -25.95 -9.65 23.27
C PRO A 176 -24.79 -8.86 22.64
N TYR A 177 -24.30 -9.26 21.46
CA TYR A 177 -23.28 -8.54 20.72
C TYR A 177 -23.83 -7.19 20.22
N VAL A 178 -25.03 -7.20 19.64
CA VAL A 178 -25.69 -5.98 19.15
C VAL A 178 -25.96 -5.01 20.29
N ALA A 179 -26.50 -5.51 21.44
CA ALA A 179 -26.73 -4.71 22.62
C ALA A 179 -25.43 -4.03 23.10
N ARG A 180 -24.30 -4.74 23.06
CA ARG A 180 -23.00 -4.19 23.44
C ARG A 180 -22.49 -3.12 22.48
N VAL A 181 -22.68 -3.30 21.17
CA VAL A 181 -22.34 -2.29 20.16
C VAL A 181 -23.13 -1.00 20.38
N VAL A 182 -24.44 -1.11 20.64
CA VAL A 182 -25.30 0.04 20.92
C VAL A 182 -24.86 0.78 22.19
N GLU A 183 -24.54 0.05 23.27
CA GLU A 183 -24.02 0.65 24.51
C GLU A 183 -22.72 1.41 24.29
N LEU A 184 -21.75 0.82 23.55
CA LEU A 184 -20.47 1.47 23.22
C LEU A 184 -20.66 2.71 22.36
N ARG A 185 -21.66 2.71 21.48
CA ARG A 185 -22.02 3.87 20.68
C ARG A 185 -22.55 5.01 21.55
N GLU A 186 -23.44 4.74 22.49
CA GLU A 186 -23.92 5.76 23.44
C GLU A 186 -22.76 6.29 24.29
N GLN A 187 -21.87 5.41 24.75
CA GLN A 187 -20.67 5.81 25.47
C GLN A 187 -19.78 6.73 24.60
N ALA A 188 -19.64 6.47 23.29
CA ALA A 188 -18.83 7.28 22.38
C ALA A 188 -19.31 8.73 22.23
N LYS A 189 -20.58 9.02 22.54
CA LYS A 189 -21.12 10.38 22.57
C LYS A 189 -20.52 11.21 23.72
N VAL A 190 -20.13 10.54 24.80
CA VAL A 190 -19.59 11.16 26.02
C VAL A 190 -18.09 10.92 26.18
N ASP A 191 -17.64 9.70 25.96
CA ASP A 191 -16.24 9.29 26.08
C ASP A 191 -15.80 8.42 24.88
N ARG A 192 -15.21 9.06 23.88
CA ARG A 192 -14.74 8.39 22.67
C ARG A 192 -13.60 7.40 22.90
N THR A 193 -12.71 7.73 23.84
CA THR A 193 -11.53 6.90 24.08
C THR A 193 -11.93 5.59 24.73
N GLY A 194 -12.79 5.63 25.74
CA GLY A 194 -13.32 4.44 26.40
C GLY A 194 -14.17 3.58 25.48
N ALA A 195 -15.00 4.19 24.62
CA ALA A 195 -15.78 3.47 23.62
C ALA A 195 -14.90 2.77 22.59
N PHE A 196 -13.85 3.44 22.07
CA PHE A 196 -12.93 2.83 21.11
C PHE A 196 -12.18 1.64 21.70
N GLU A 197 -11.73 1.74 22.95
CA GLU A 197 -11.13 0.60 23.68
C GLU A 197 -12.12 -0.55 23.87
N GLY A 198 -13.38 -0.24 24.09
CA GLY A 198 -14.47 -1.20 24.20
C GLY A 198 -14.72 -1.94 22.87
N PHE A 199 -14.78 -1.22 21.74
CA PHE A 199 -14.90 -1.81 20.41
C PHE A 199 -13.71 -2.71 20.06
N SER A 200 -12.49 -2.29 20.37
CA SER A 200 -11.30 -3.10 20.11
C SER A 200 -11.35 -4.44 20.85
N ARG A 201 -11.80 -4.46 22.09
CA ARG A 201 -11.96 -5.71 22.86
C ARG A 201 -13.06 -6.61 22.31
N LEU A 202 -14.16 -6.01 21.85
CA LEU A 202 -15.29 -6.76 21.30
C LEU A 202 -14.93 -7.50 20.00
N VAL A 203 -13.97 -6.98 19.22
CA VAL A 203 -13.48 -7.61 17.98
C VAL A 203 -12.45 -8.72 18.26
N GLU A 204 -11.83 -8.70 19.44
CA GLU A 204 -10.84 -9.70 19.86
C GLU A 204 -11.47 -10.94 20.54
N GLU A 205 -12.72 -10.86 20.98
CA GLU A 205 -13.53 -11.96 21.53
C GLU A 205 -14.26 -12.74 20.42
#